data_1d4b7615c63d92a0923b4ac46627df38
#
_entry.id   1d4b7615c63d92a0923b4ac46627df38
#
_cell.length_a   1.000
_cell.length_b   1.000
_cell.length_c   1.000
_cell.angle_alpha   90.00
_cell.angle_beta   90.00
_cell.angle_gamma   90.00
#
_symmetry.space_group_name_H-M   'P 1'
#
loop_
_entity.id
_entity.type
_entity.pdbx_description
1 polymer ?
#
loop_
_entity_poly.entity_id
_entity_poly.type
_entity_poly.pdbx_seq_one_letter_code
_entity_poly.pdbx_strand_id
1 'polypeptide(L)'
;MGREFFKYIGTIIFYYPFLMSLFWIVGSIIFKFTDEHKDFKVDKYPRISFLIPCYNEENTIKRTIENLESLSYPDYEIVIVNDGSSDNTSNVVKKMQKNFKNIKFIDCKENRGKATALQLGIHVVTSEFVICVDSDATIDDNAPYEMIKHFLKSEKVGAVTGNPRVFNRNSLLGKLQLAEYSSIIGAIKRTQSIIGKLMTVSGVIVAYRKSALIDVGLWDKKCITEDIAISWKLQRAGWDIKYCPQAICHMLVPETLSGLWKQRVRWAQGGQETLFANLDLLLKPKKWYMLPVLIEQICSTLWVILWFIYAIYHIFFQNEKSIFILWIALPAFILAFLNFIQLLITMINDIKYDKSILKNYLCVAWYPFIYWLFNACAAIRALPISISTSILGGDGKWSSPDRGKNVKVNKVFKILMYYVFNFFVLLYAILVINFFLPFKNRFNLMLYLIFKIEYSDLVSFGTMTLMIISIMFLVLTFWKFVKSFIKCKVPETDKTLFDLNLIDKNDLYDVINSNLVELEKNPIK
;
A
#
# COMPACT_ATOMS: atom_id res chain seq x y z
N MET A 1 0.67 -20.45 35.94
CA MET A 1 0.92 -19.08 35.44
C MET A 1 1.31 -19.08 33.95
N GLY A 2 2.32 -19.81 33.49
CA GLY A 2 2.76 -19.79 32.08
C GLY A 2 1.71 -20.28 31.07
N ARG A 3 1.01 -21.39 31.33
CA ARG A 3 -0.05 -21.91 30.43
C ARG A 3 -1.22 -20.94 30.24
N GLU A 4 -1.68 -20.30 31.29
CA GLU A 4 -2.76 -19.30 31.21
C GLU A 4 -2.32 -18.06 30.41
N PHE A 5 -1.09 -17.58 30.62
CA PHE A 5 -0.54 -16.48 29.84
C PHE A 5 -0.53 -16.75 28.34
N PHE A 6 -0.05 -17.92 27.91
CA PHE A 6 -0.04 -18.31 26.49
C PHE A 6 -1.44 -18.55 25.92
N LYS A 7 -2.42 -18.94 26.73
CA LYS A 7 -3.82 -19.01 26.33
C LYS A 7 -4.38 -17.63 25.96
N TYR A 8 -4.11 -16.59 26.79
CA TYR A 8 -4.51 -15.22 26.47
C TYR A 8 -3.81 -14.68 25.22
N ILE A 9 -2.51 -14.95 25.05
CA ILE A 9 -1.79 -14.59 23.83
C ILE A 9 -2.43 -15.27 22.61
N GLY A 10 -2.73 -16.55 22.67
CA GLY A 10 -3.40 -17.27 21.60
C GLY A 10 -4.76 -16.65 21.24
N THR A 11 -5.53 -16.22 22.23
CA THR A 11 -6.79 -15.49 22.02
C THR A 11 -6.56 -14.19 21.24
N ILE A 12 -5.60 -13.37 21.64
CA ILE A 12 -5.26 -12.12 20.94
C ILE A 12 -4.80 -12.40 19.51
N ILE A 13 -3.93 -13.40 19.32
CA ILE A 13 -3.40 -13.79 18.00
C ILE A 13 -4.51 -14.20 17.04
N PHE A 14 -5.56 -14.85 17.53
CA PHE A 14 -6.70 -15.24 16.72
C PHE A 14 -7.66 -14.07 16.47
N TYR A 15 -8.12 -13.40 17.53
CA TYR A 15 -9.19 -12.41 17.41
C TYR A 15 -8.74 -11.13 16.70
N TYR A 16 -7.50 -10.69 16.84
CA TYR A 16 -7.03 -9.47 16.17
C TYR A 16 -7.17 -9.55 14.64
N PRO A 17 -6.56 -10.51 13.91
CA PRO A 17 -6.72 -10.59 12.46
C PRO A 17 -8.14 -10.94 12.03
N PHE A 18 -8.88 -11.70 12.85
CA PHE A 18 -10.28 -12.00 12.61
C PHE A 18 -11.12 -10.72 12.57
N LEU A 19 -11.03 -9.89 13.62
CA LEU A 19 -11.75 -8.63 13.72
C LEU A 19 -11.31 -7.65 12.63
N MET A 20 -10.02 -7.57 12.34
CA MET A 20 -9.49 -6.68 11.30
C MET A 20 -9.96 -7.12 9.90
N SER A 21 -10.03 -8.41 9.61
CA SER A 21 -10.59 -8.89 8.33
C SER A 21 -12.05 -8.48 8.16
N LEU A 22 -12.87 -8.64 9.18
CA LEU A 22 -14.26 -8.18 9.17
C LEU A 22 -14.36 -6.67 8.99
N PHE A 23 -13.52 -5.93 9.70
CA PHE A 23 -13.45 -4.48 9.61
C PHE A 23 -13.12 -3.98 8.19
N TRP A 24 -12.16 -4.62 7.52
CA TRP A 24 -11.80 -4.30 6.14
C TRP A 24 -12.88 -4.69 5.15
N ILE A 25 -13.55 -5.83 5.34
CA ILE A 25 -14.69 -6.25 4.51
C ILE A 25 -15.82 -5.21 4.60
N VAL A 26 -16.28 -4.94 5.81
CA VAL A 26 -17.41 -4.02 6.06
C VAL A 26 -17.08 -2.62 5.58
N GLY A 27 -15.90 -2.10 5.92
CA GLY A 27 -15.49 -0.77 5.51
C GLY A 27 -15.36 -0.63 3.99
N SER A 28 -14.82 -1.64 3.30
CA SER A 28 -14.72 -1.60 1.84
C SER A 28 -16.09 -1.59 1.15
N ILE A 29 -17.07 -2.31 1.71
CA ILE A 29 -18.45 -2.33 1.22
C ILE A 29 -19.12 -0.96 1.45
N ILE A 30 -18.99 -0.39 2.66
CA ILE A 30 -19.54 0.94 2.97
C ILE A 30 -18.96 1.99 2.01
N PHE A 31 -17.64 1.99 1.81
CA PHE A 31 -16.98 2.95 0.90
C PHE A 31 -17.53 2.83 -0.52
N LYS A 32 -17.72 1.60 -1.02
CA LYS A 32 -18.27 1.36 -2.36
C LYS A 32 -19.62 2.04 -2.55
N PHE A 33 -20.52 1.94 -1.58
CA PHE A 33 -21.88 2.49 -1.70
C PHE A 33 -21.98 3.98 -1.34
N THR A 34 -21.02 4.53 -0.61
CA THR A 34 -21.13 5.90 -0.08
C THR A 34 -20.20 6.91 -0.72
N ASP A 35 -18.99 6.53 -1.08
CA ASP A 35 -17.95 7.48 -1.50
C ASP A 35 -17.45 7.24 -2.94
N GLU A 36 -17.44 5.98 -3.40
CA GLU A 36 -16.85 5.62 -4.69
C GLU A 36 -17.66 6.11 -5.90
N HIS A 37 -18.96 6.39 -5.73
CA HIS A 37 -19.85 6.82 -6.80
C HIS A 37 -20.14 8.32 -6.80
N LYS A 38 -19.49 9.11 -5.94
CA LYS A 38 -19.68 10.56 -5.92
C LYS A 38 -18.95 11.22 -7.07
N ASP A 39 -19.64 11.34 -8.20
CA ASP A 39 -19.10 12.12 -9.32
C ASP A 39 -19.24 13.63 -9.03
N PHE A 40 -18.29 14.38 -9.58
CA PHE A 40 -18.24 15.82 -9.49
C PHE A 40 -17.88 16.39 -10.87
N LYS A 41 -18.76 17.20 -11.44
CA LYS A 41 -18.48 17.87 -12.70
C LYS A 41 -17.49 19.01 -12.50
N VAL A 42 -16.52 19.09 -13.37
CA VAL A 42 -15.50 20.14 -13.40
C VAL A 42 -15.58 20.84 -14.74
N ASP A 43 -15.78 22.15 -14.72
CA ASP A 43 -15.91 22.96 -15.93
C ASP A 43 -14.54 23.20 -16.60
N LYS A 44 -13.48 23.34 -15.80
CA LYS A 44 -12.13 23.59 -16.29
C LYS A 44 -11.09 22.87 -15.43
N TYR A 45 -10.23 22.11 -16.07
CA TYR A 45 -9.10 21.45 -15.42
C TYR A 45 -7.88 22.36 -15.41
N PRO A 46 -7.21 22.53 -14.24
CA PRO A 46 -6.01 23.35 -14.12
C PRO A 46 -4.80 22.65 -14.74
N ARG A 47 -3.75 23.43 -15.01
CA ARG A 47 -2.44 22.87 -15.37
C ARG A 47 -1.91 21.95 -14.27
N ILE A 48 -1.28 20.83 -14.67
CA ILE A 48 -0.63 19.85 -13.76
C ILE A 48 0.82 19.63 -14.18
N SER A 49 1.61 19.09 -13.26
CA SER A 49 2.96 18.59 -13.57
C SER A 49 3.04 17.11 -13.22
N PHE A 50 3.52 16.29 -14.17
CA PHE A 50 3.98 14.95 -13.85
C PHE A 50 5.41 14.99 -13.35
N LEU A 51 5.69 14.32 -12.24
CA LEU A 51 7.02 14.22 -11.65
C LEU A 51 7.48 12.77 -11.59
N ILE A 52 8.57 12.46 -12.30
CA ILE A 52 9.06 11.10 -12.50
C ILE A 52 10.50 11.01 -11.96
N PRO A 53 10.72 10.46 -10.77
CA PRO A 53 12.06 10.08 -10.32
C PRO A 53 12.47 8.77 -11.01
N CYS A 54 13.70 8.68 -11.49
CA CYS A 54 14.23 7.49 -12.14
C CYS A 54 15.67 7.18 -11.70
N TYR A 55 15.96 5.87 -11.57
CA TYR A 55 17.29 5.36 -11.26
C TYR A 55 17.47 3.96 -11.86
N ASN A 56 18.36 3.82 -12.87
CA ASN A 56 18.61 2.60 -13.64
C ASN A 56 17.34 2.02 -14.28
N GLU A 57 16.68 2.82 -15.13
CA GLU A 57 15.38 2.54 -15.76
C GLU A 57 15.42 2.59 -17.29
N GLU A 58 16.56 2.31 -17.90
CA GLU A 58 16.73 2.34 -19.37
C GLU A 58 15.68 1.56 -20.15
N ASN A 59 15.14 0.46 -19.54
CA ASN A 59 14.19 -0.45 -20.16
C ASN A 59 12.71 -0.04 -20.01
N THR A 60 12.40 0.86 -19.07
CA THR A 60 11.02 1.18 -18.68
C THR A 60 10.64 2.63 -18.94
N ILE A 61 11.57 3.57 -18.68
CA ILE A 61 11.30 5.02 -18.70
C ILE A 61 10.72 5.51 -20.03
N LYS A 62 11.15 4.96 -21.16
CA LYS A 62 10.63 5.31 -22.48
C LYS A 62 9.12 5.06 -22.55
N ARG A 63 8.66 3.88 -22.13
CA ARG A 63 7.24 3.52 -22.14
C ARG A 63 6.41 4.43 -21.24
N THR A 64 6.94 4.80 -20.07
CA THR A 64 6.28 5.72 -19.14
C THR A 64 6.11 7.10 -19.76
N ILE A 65 7.15 7.65 -20.40
CA ILE A 65 7.08 8.94 -21.09
C ILE A 65 6.07 8.89 -22.23
N GLU A 66 6.14 7.88 -23.11
CA GLU A 66 5.20 7.71 -24.25
C GLU A 66 3.74 7.59 -23.77
N ASN A 67 3.50 6.92 -22.64
CA ASN A 67 2.17 6.85 -22.04
C ASN A 67 1.69 8.22 -21.57
N LEU A 68 2.52 8.99 -20.86
CA LEU A 68 2.13 10.32 -20.38
C LEU A 68 1.89 11.30 -21.54
N GLU A 69 2.67 11.22 -22.61
CA GLU A 69 2.49 12.03 -23.82
C GLU A 69 1.23 11.66 -24.61
N SER A 70 0.70 10.45 -24.43
CA SER A 70 -0.53 9.99 -25.08
C SER A 70 -1.81 10.38 -24.33
N LEU A 71 -1.71 11.01 -23.15
CA LEU A 71 -2.88 11.39 -22.35
C LEU A 71 -3.66 12.54 -22.97
N SER A 72 -4.97 12.51 -22.81
CA SER A 72 -5.89 13.56 -23.28
C SER A 72 -5.96 14.79 -22.37
N TYR A 73 -5.23 14.83 -21.24
CA TYR A 73 -5.26 15.95 -20.31
C TYR A 73 -4.75 17.25 -20.98
N PRO A 74 -5.49 18.38 -20.87
CA PRO A 74 -5.32 19.50 -21.79
C PRO A 74 -4.03 20.32 -21.59
N ASP A 75 -3.53 20.45 -20.35
CA ASP A 75 -2.38 21.30 -20.03
C ASP A 75 -1.51 20.66 -18.95
N TYR A 76 -0.34 20.18 -19.34
CA TYR A 76 0.62 19.56 -18.42
C TYR A 76 2.07 19.73 -18.86
N GLU A 77 2.96 19.52 -17.91
CA GLU A 77 4.40 19.36 -18.13
C GLU A 77 4.88 18.04 -17.52
N ILE A 78 6.01 17.53 -18.00
CA ILE A 78 6.65 16.32 -17.47
C ILE A 78 8.03 16.70 -16.93
N VAL A 79 8.26 16.53 -15.64
CA VAL A 79 9.53 16.74 -14.97
C VAL A 79 10.14 15.39 -14.65
N ILE A 80 11.29 15.07 -15.23
CA ILE A 80 12.01 13.82 -15.04
C ILE A 80 13.29 14.12 -14.27
N VAL A 81 13.51 13.37 -13.18
CA VAL A 81 14.72 13.52 -12.36
C VAL A 81 15.48 12.19 -12.35
N ASN A 82 16.61 12.17 -13.02
CA ASN A 82 17.54 11.05 -13.00
C ASN A 82 18.45 11.14 -11.77
N ASP A 83 18.33 10.20 -10.86
CA ASP A 83 19.06 10.15 -9.60
C ASP A 83 20.41 9.41 -9.76
N GLY A 84 21.25 9.89 -10.68
CA GLY A 84 22.61 9.36 -10.88
C GLY A 84 22.65 7.95 -11.44
N SER A 85 21.82 7.63 -12.44
CA SER A 85 21.82 6.29 -13.08
C SER A 85 23.17 5.95 -13.71
N SER A 86 23.56 4.68 -13.55
CA SER A 86 24.78 4.10 -14.16
C SER A 86 24.54 3.39 -15.49
N ASP A 87 23.27 3.20 -15.88
CA ASP A 87 22.84 2.60 -17.15
C ASP A 87 22.57 3.68 -18.22
N ASN A 88 21.90 3.31 -19.30
CA ASN A 88 21.61 4.24 -20.40
C ASN A 88 20.37 5.12 -20.18
N THR A 89 19.82 5.19 -18.96
CA THR A 89 18.61 5.97 -18.62
C THR A 89 18.71 7.43 -19.07
N SER A 90 19.83 8.12 -18.74
CA SER A 90 20.04 9.52 -19.10
C SER A 90 19.94 9.78 -20.61
N ASN A 91 20.57 8.92 -21.41
CA ASN A 91 20.54 9.06 -22.88
C ASN A 91 19.14 8.80 -23.45
N VAL A 92 18.40 7.85 -22.88
CA VAL A 92 17.01 7.59 -23.28
C VAL A 92 16.14 8.82 -23.04
N VAL A 93 16.23 9.44 -21.85
CA VAL A 93 15.45 10.64 -21.53
C VAL A 93 15.86 11.82 -22.41
N LYS A 94 17.16 12.08 -22.62
CA LYS A 94 17.64 13.15 -23.52
C LYS A 94 17.12 12.98 -24.94
N LYS A 95 16.99 11.73 -25.41
CA LYS A 95 16.41 11.46 -26.72
C LYS A 95 14.91 11.76 -26.76
N MET A 96 14.18 11.41 -25.72
CA MET A 96 12.74 11.72 -25.62
C MET A 96 12.51 13.25 -25.49
N GLN A 97 13.33 13.97 -24.74
CA GLN A 97 13.26 15.43 -24.60
C GLN A 97 13.40 16.16 -25.94
N LYS A 98 14.15 15.61 -26.90
CA LYS A 98 14.24 16.18 -28.26
C LYS A 98 12.94 16.08 -29.04
N ASN A 99 12.12 15.04 -28.75
CA ASN A 99 10.87 14.79 -29.45
C ASN A 99 9.68 15.53 -28.82
N PHE A 100 9.73 15.78 -27.50
CA PHE A 100 8.62 16.35 -26.72
C PHE A 100 9.09 17.62 -25.97
N LYS A 101 8.49 18.76 -26.29
CA LYS A 101 8.90 20.07 -25.77
C LYS A 101 8.49 20.35 -24.32
N ASN A 102 7.50 19.61 -23.81
CA ASN A 102 6.96 19.74 -22.45
C ASN A 102 7.74 18.95 -21.39
N ILE A 103 8.85 18.29 -21.78
CA ILE A 103 9.73 17.53 -20.88
C ILE A 103 10.84 18.42 -20.34
N LYS A 104 10.91 18.54 -19.02
CA LYS A 104 12.03 19.08 -18.27
C LYS A 104 12.83 17.94 -17.68
N PHE A 105 14.16 17.98 -17.80
CA PHE A 105 15.03 16.91 -17.37
C PHE A 105 16.13 17.41 -16.43
N ILE A 106 16.21 16.81 -15.24
CA ILE A 106 17.26 17.02 -14.26
C ILE A 106 18.11 15.75 -14.23
N ASP A 107 19.41 15.89 -14.52
CA ASP A 107 20.35 14.77 -14.65
C ASP A 107 21.39 14.85 -13.53
N CYS A 108 21.11 14.21 -12.39
CA CYS A 108 22.00 14.21 -11.23
C CYS A 108 23.22 13.32 -11.47
N LYS A 109 24.37 13.69 -10.89
CA LYS A 109 25.62 12.92 -11.02
C LYS A 109 25.68 11.70 -10.11
N GLU A 110 24.98 11.75 -8.96
CA GLU A 110 25.06 10.74 -7.90
C GLU A 110 23.68 10.34 -7.41
N ASN A 111 23.53 9.07 -6.99
CA ASN A 111 22.33 8.58 -6.35
C ASN A 111 22.23 9.12 -4.92
N ARG A 112 21.21 9.96 -4.67
CA ARG A 112 20.90 10.57 -3.37
C ARG A 112 19.54 10.11 -2.82
N GLY A 113 18.89 9.16 -3.49
CA GLY A 113 17.63 8.55 -3.09
C GLY A 113 16.39 9.22 -3.67
N LYS A 114 15.30 8.45 -3.76
CA LYS A 114 14.04 8.86 -4.39
C LYS A 114 13.45 10.13 -3.76
N ALA A 115 13.52 10.28 -2.44
CA ALA A 115 13.04 11.46 -1.75
C ALA A 115 13.77 12.72 -2.22
N THR A 116 15.10 12.65 -2.41
CA THR A 116 15.91 13.77 -2.94
C THR A 116 15.53 14.09 -4.37
N ALA A 117 15.38 13.06 -5.23
CA ALA A 117 14.97 13.28 -6.62
C ALA A 117 13.58 13.95 -6.70
N LEU A 118 12.62 13.55 -5.87
CA LEU A 118 11.30 14.19 -5.78
C LEU A 118 11.41 15.65 -5.31
N GLN A 119 12.27 15.94 -4.32
CA GLN A 119 12.50 17.31 -3.85
C GLN A 119 13.09 18.19 -4.95
N LEU A 120 14.11 17.72 -5.68
CA LEU A 120 14.68 18.45 -6.81
C LEU A 120 13.62 18.77 -7.87
N GLY A 121 12.79 17.79 -8.20
CA GLY A 121 11.71 17.99 -9.17
C GLY A 121 10.69 19.03 -8.75
N ILE A 122 10.32 19.12 -7.46
CA ILE A 122 9.37 20.12 -6.95
C ILE A 122 9.86 21.56 -7.16
N HIS A 123 11.17 21.80 -7.15
CA HIS A 123 11.71 23.15 -7.42
C HIS A 123 11.50 23.58 -8.87
N VAL A 124 11.42 22.62 -9.81
CA VAL A 124 11.27 22.88 -11.25
C VAL A 124 9.80 22.85 -11.71
N VAL A 125 8.94 22.17 -10.95
CA VAL A 125 7.50 22.09 -11.20
C VAL A 125 6.84 23.47 -11.12
N THR A 126 6.06 23.83 -12.15
CA THR A 126 5.39 25.14 -12.24
C THR A 126 3.94 25.13 -11.79
N SER A 127 3.28 23.97 -11.73
CA SER A 127 1.87 23.84 -11.35
C SER A 127 1.68 23.62 -9.86
N GLU A 128 0.49 23.96 -9.35
CA GLU A 128 0.08 23.69 -7.96
C GLU A 128 -0.22 22.20 -7.73
N PHE A 129 -0.64 21.46 -8.76
CA PHE A 129 -0.96 20.05 -8.64
C PHE A 129 0.09 19.20 -9.33
N VAL A 130 0.73 18.33 -8.55
CA VAL A 130 1.85 17.51 -9.01
C VAL A 130 1.47 16.04 -8.89
N ILE A 131 1.48 15.32 -10.01
CA ILE A 131 1.25 13.88 -10.04
C ILE A 131 2.59 13.17 -10.13
N CYS A 132 3.01 12.54 -9.03
CA CYS A 132 4.19 11.68 -9.01
C CYS A 132 3.84 10.32 -9.59
N VAL A 133 4.65 9.85 -10.54
CA VAL A 133 4.51 8.57 -11.22
C VAL A 133 5.87 7.87 -11.24
N ASP A 134 5.90 6.57 -10.87
CA ASP A 134 7.14 5.79 -10.95
C ASP A 134 7.56 5.56 -12.40
N SER A 135 8.86 5.50 -12.65
CA SER A 135 9.49 5.39 -13.98
C SER A 135 9.21 4.09 -14.75
N ASP A 136 8.54 3.12 -14.10
CA ASP A 136 8.11 1.84 -14.70
C ASP A 136 6.60 1.71 -14.83
N ALA A 137 5.88 2.76 -14.49
CA ALA A 137 4.42 2.75 -14.44
C ALA A 137 3.80 3.40 -15.68
N THR A 138 2.57 3.01 -15.98
CA THR A 138 1.70 3.65 -16.97
C THR A 138 0.36 3.95 -16.33
N ILE A 139 -0.27 5.06 -16.67
CA ILE A 139 -1.54 5.48 -16.08
C ILE A 139 -2.63 5.51 -17.15
N ASP A 140 -3.87 5.27 -16.72
CA ASP A 140 -5.03 5.38 -17.59
C ASP A 140 -5.32 6.85 -17.89
N ASP A 141 -5.89 7.13 -19.07
CA ASP A 141 -6.18 8.47 -19.55
C ASP A 141 -7.03 9.28 -18.59
N ASN A 142 -7.99 8.66 -17.90
CA ASN A 142 -8.85 9.31 -16.93
C ASN A 142 -8.21 9.56 -15.56
N ALA A 143 -7.05 8.95 -15.27
CA ALA A 143 -6.47 9.00 -13.94
C ALA A 143 -6.14 10.44 -13.46
N PRO A 144 -5.51 11.31 -14.24
CA PRO A 144 -5.27 12.70 -13.86
C PRO A 144 -6.56 13.47 -13.56
N TYR A 145 -7.57 13.31 -14.41
CA TYR A 145 -8.86 13.97 -14.24
C TYR A 145 -9.52 13.60 -12.91
N GLU A 146 -9.58 12.31 -12.61
CA GLU A 146 -10.21 11.81 -11.39
C GLU A 146 -9.46 12.26 -10.12
N MET A 147 -8.12 12.30 -10.16
CA MET A 147 -7.34 12.79 -9.04
C MET A 147 -7.54 14.29 -8.79
N ILE A 148 -7.54 15.09 -9.83
CA ILE A 148 -7.68 16.55 -9.73
C ILE A 148 -9.06 16.96 -9.20
N LYS A 149 -10.12 16.25 -9.54
CA LYS A 149 -11.46 16.47 -9.00
C LYS A 149 -11.48 16.58 -7.46
N HIS A 150 -10.69 15.78 -6.76
CA HIS A 150 -10.64 15.82 -5.31
C HIS A 150 -10.05 17.12 -4.74
N PHE A 151 -9.04 17.69 -5.40
CA PHE A 151 -8.44 18.96 -4.99
C PHE A 151 -9.38 20.15 -5.24
N LEU A 152 -10.09 20.12 -6.37
CA LEU A 152 -11.06 21.15 -6.72
C LEU A 152 -12.28 21.15 -5.78
N LYS A 153 -12.62 19.97 -5.23
CA LYS A 153 -13.72 19.82 -4.28
C LYS A 153 -13.39 20.36 -2.89
N SER A 154 -12.12 20.37 -2.48
CA SER A 154 -11.71 20.78 -1.14
C SER A 154 -10.27 21.25 -1.09
N GLU A 155 -10.07 22.46 -0.57
CA GLU A 155 -8.75 23.05 -0.34
C GLU A 155 -7.95 22.32 0.73
N LYS A 156 -8.61 21.55 1.60
CA LYS A 156 -7.96 20.72 2.64
C LYS A 156 -7.27 19.47 2.10
N VAL A 157 -7.51 19.11 0.84
CA VAL A 157 -6.88 17.94 0.24
C VAL A 157 -5.44 18.27 -0.11
N GLY A 158 -4.50 17.64 0.61
CA GLY A 158 -3.06 17.76 0.36
C GLY A 158 -2.52 16.68 -0.56
N ALA A 159 -3.15 15.49 -0.60
CA ALA A 159 -2.78 14.43 -1.51
C ALA A 159 -3.96 13.56 -1.94
N VAL A 160 -3.84 12.97 -3.14
CA VAL A 160 -4.79 11.98 -3.67
C VAL A 160 -4.00 10.77 -4.15
N THR A 161 -4.23 9.60 -3.55
CA THR A 161 -3.56 8.36 -3.95
C THR A 161 -4.41 7.58 -4.95
N GLY A 162 -3.79 7.10 -6.03
CA GLY A 162 -4.46 6.28 -7.04
C GLY A 162 -4.49 4.80 -6.68
N ASN A 163 -4.86 4.00 -7.69
CA ASN A 163 -5.15 2.59 -7.63
C ASN A 163 -4.16 1.78 -8.47
N PRO A 164 -3.02 1.36 -7.90
CA PRO A 164 -2.03 0.59 -8.64
C PRO A 164 -2.53 -0.80 -8.97
N ARG A 165 -2.29 -1.24 -10.21
CA ARG A 165 -2.62 -2.56 -10.75
C ARG A 165 -1.37 -3.24 -11.29
N VAL A 166 -1.28 -4.54 -11.09
CA VAL A 166 -0.16 -5.33 -11.58
C VAL A 166 -0.24 -5.49 -13.08
N PHE A 167 0.83 -5.15 -13.80
CA PHE A 167 0.93 -5.31 -15.25
C PHE A 167 1.40 -6.72 -15.62
N ASN A 168 2.47 -7.23 -15.02
CA ASN A 168 3.06 -8.55 -15.31
C ASN A 168 2.35 -9.67 -14.54
N ARG A 169 1.36 -10.32 -15.19
CA ARG A 169 0.44 -11.31 -14.57
C ARG A 169 0.71 -12.74 -14.97
N ASN A 170 1.84 -13.02 -15.63
CA ASN A 170 2.10 -14.35 -16.20
C ASN A 170 2.63 -15.35 -15.16
N SER A 171 3.30 -14.86 -14.12
CA SER A 171 3.83 -15.69 -13.04
C SER A 171 2.81 -15.88 -11.91
N LEU A 172 2.97 -16.95 -11.11
CA LEU A 172 2.15 -17.16 -9.90
C LEU A 172 2.33 -16.00 -8.92
N LEU A 173 3.57 -15.52 -8.72
CA LEU A 173 3.84 -14.38 -7.86
C LEU A 173 3.16 -13.10 -8.35
N GLY A 174 3.12 -12.86 -9.66
CA GLY A 174 2.38 -11.73 -10.23
C GLY A 174 0.88 -11.82 -9.96
N LYS A 175 0.28 -13.02 -10.07
CA LYS A 175 -1.15 -13.25 -9.76
C LYS A 175 -1.48 -13.09 -8.28
N LEU A 176 -0.60 -13.54 -7.38
CA LEU A 176 -0.75 -13.35 -5.93
C LEU A 176 -0.70 -11.87 -5.58
N GLN A 177 0.27 -11.14 -6.12
CA GLN A 177 0.39 -9.70 -5.91
C GLN A 177 -0.80 -8.93 -6.52
N LEU A 178 -1.33 -9.35 -7.69
CA LEU A 178 -2.55 -8.77 -8.25
C LEU A 178 -3.71 -8.81 -7.25
N ALA A 179 -3.93 -9.95 -6.62
CA ALA A 179 -4.98 -10.11 -5.62
C ALA A 179 -4.69 -9.33 -4.34
N GLU A 180 -3.44 -9.28 -3.90
CA GLU A 180 -3.01 -8.48 -2.75
C GLU A 180 -3.27 -6.99 -2.95
N TYR A 181 -2.90 -6.43 -4.11
CA TYR A 181 -3.14 -5.03 -4.41
C TYR A 181 -4.64 -4.68 -4.45
N SER A 182 -5.45 -5.58 -4.99
CA SER A 182 -6.89 -5.38 -5.00
C SER A 182 -7.51 -5.48 -3.61
N SER A 183 -7.14 -6.50 -2.85
CA SER A 183 -7.83 -6.86 -1.62
C SER A 183 -7.22 -6.20 -0.40
N ILE A 184 -5.95 -6.47 -0.12
CA ILE A 184 -5.35 -5.97 1.13
C ILE A 184 -5.09 -4.48 1.02
N ILE A 185 -4.47 -4.02 -0.09
CA ILE A 185 -4.18 -2.59 -0.25
C ILE A 185 -5.47 -1.82 -0.57
N GLY A 186 -6.28 -2.30 -1.53
CA GLY A 186 -7.51 -1.64 -1.96
C GLY A 186 -8.58 -1.59 -0.88
N ALA A 187 -8.85 -2.70 -0.16
CA ALA A 187 -9.85 -2.74 0.90
C ALA A 187 -9.44 -1.90 2.12
N ILE A 188 -8.16 -1.96 2.52
CA ILE A 188 -7.64 -1.15 3.62
C ILE A 188 -7.79 0.33 3.30
N LYS A 189 -7.35 0.79 2.11
CA LYS A 189 -7.48 2.20 1.72
C LYS A 189 -8.94 2.67 1.66
N ARG A 190 -9.86 1.83 1.17
CA ARG A 190 -11.29 2.14 1.19
C ARG A 190 -11.80 2.35 2.61
N THR A 191 -11.50 1.42 3.51
CA THR A 191 -11.92 1.49 4.91
C THR A 191 -11.27 2.68 5.63
N GLN A 192 -9.98 2.87 5.47
CA GLN A 192 -9.24 4.00 6.04
C GLN A 192 -9.75 5.35 5.51
N SER A 193 -10.22 5.42 4.27
CA SER A 193 -10.85 6.61 3.71
C SER A 193 -12.14 6.99 4.45
N ILE A 194 -12.94 6.01 4.93
CA ILE A 194 -14.12 6.26 5.76
C ILE A 194 -13.70 6.85 7.11
N ILE A 195 -12.66 6.28 7.73
CA ILE A 195 -12.10 6.78 8.98
C ILE A 195 -11.51 8.19 8.78
N GLY A 196 -10.98 8.45 7.58
CA GLY A 196 -10.47 9.75 7.16
C GLY A 196 -8.98 9.94 7.32
N LYS A 197 -8.27 8.87 7.65
CA LYS A 197 -6.81 8.85 7.71
C LYS A 197 -6.30 7.60 7.01
N LEU A 198 -5.35 7.78 6.09
CA LEU A 198 -4.72 6.69 5.36
C LEU A 198 -3.34 6.40 5.94
N MET A 199 -2.99 5.12 6.03
CA MET A 199 -1.65 4.67 6.42
C MET A 199 -0.59 5.16 5.44
N THR A 200 -0.87 5.05 4.13
CA THR A 200 0.07 5.45 3.08
C THR A 200 -0.63 5.79 1.77
N VAL A 201 -0.06 6.73 1.04
CA VAL A 201 -0.31 6.87 -0.39
C VAL A 201 0.42 5.77 -1.17
N SER A 202 0.10 5.55 -2.42
CA SER A 202 0.88 4.67 -3.30
C SER A 202 1.94 5.47 -4.02
N GLY A 203 3.22 5.28 -3.70
CA GLY A 203 4.32 5.99 -4.33
C GLY A 203 4.40 5.83 -5.86
N VAL A 204 3.70 4.82 -6.41
CA VAL A 204 3.62 4.56 -7.86
C VAL A 204 2.74 5.57 -8.59
N ILE A 205 1.65 6.03 -7.97
CA ILE A 205 0.76 7.08 -8.48
C ILE A 205 0.14 7.85 -7.31
N VAL A 206 0.50 9.10 -7.19
CA VAL A 206 -0.04 10.01 -6.19
C VAL A 206 0.00 11.44 -6.68
N ALA A 207 -1.11 12.15 -6.55
CA ALA A 207 -1.16 13.58 -6.79
C ALA A 207 -1.00 14.33 -5.46
N TYR A 208 -0.23 15.40 -5.47
CA TYR A 208 -0.03 16.28 -4.34
C TYR A 208 -0.42 17.71 -4.68
N ARG A 209 -0.86 18.44 -3.66
CA ARG A 209 -0.91 19.90 -3.68
C ARG A 209 0.49 20.39 -3.30
N LYS A 210 1.14 21.20 -4.18
CA LYS A 210 2.50 21.71 -3.97
C LYS A 210 2.62 22.52 -2.68
N SER A 211 1.67 23.40 -2.41
CA SER A 211 1.63 24.18 -1.17
C SER A 211 1.55 23.28 0.08
N ALA A 212 0.82 22.17 0.04
CA ALA A 212 0.78 21.21 1.15
C ALA A 212 2.11 20.48 1.36
N LEU A 213 2.83 20.14 0.29
CA LEU A 213 4.18 19.58 0.40
C LEU A 213 5.17 20.57 1.02
N ILE A 214 5.10 21.84 0.61
CA ILE A 214 5.95 22.91 1.16
C ILE A 214 5.65 23.13 2.64
N ASP A 215 4.36 23.17 3.02
CA ASP A 215 3.95 23.37 4.42
C ASP A 215 4.55 22.33 5.37
N VAL A 216 4.67 21.07 4.93
CA VAL A 216 5.22 19.99 5.75
C VAL A 216 6.73 19.75 5.59
N GLY A 217 7.42 20.57 4.79
CA GLY A 217 8.87 20.44 4.57
C GLY A 217 9.27 19.29 3.66
N LEU A 218 8.46 19.00 2.64
CA LEU A 218 8.69 18.00 1.59
C LEU A 218 8.91 16.57 2.14
N TRP A 219 9.44 15.68 1.31
CA TRP A 219 9.75 14.29 1.69
C TRP A 219 10.93 14.20 2.64
N ASP A 220 10.94 13.20 3.50
CA ASP A 220 12.08 12.94 4.38
C ASP A 220 13.15 12.13 3.64
N LYS A 221 14.36 12.70 3.48
CA LYS A 221 15.48 12.04 2.80
C LYS A 221 16.04 10.84 3.56
N LYS A 222 15.78 10.75 4.86
CA LYS A 222 16.28 9.67 5.72
C LYS A 222 15.38 8.44 5.75
N CYS A 223 14.10 8.59 5.36
CA CYS A 223 13.15 7.48 5.33
C CYS A 223 13.32 6.63 4.07
N ILE A 224 13.33 5.31 4.23
CA ILE A 224 13.43 4.38 3.10
C ILE A 224 12.13 4.27 2.28
N THR A 225 10.99 4.66 2.87
CA THR A 225 9.68 4.73 2.22
C THR A 225 9.14 6.16 2.35
N GLU A 226 9.49 6.98 1.41
CA GLU A 226 9.13 8.40 1.35
C GLU A 226 7.61 8.62 1.31
N ASP A 227 6.88 7.67 0.70
CA ASP A 227 5.42 7.69 0.54
C ASP A 227 4.67 7.46 1.86
N ILE A 228 5.14 6.57 2.72
CA ILE A 228 4.57 6.38 4.06
C ILE A 228 4.86 7.62 4.92
N ALA A 229 6.10 8.08 4.95
CA ALA A 229 6.52 9.20 5.77
C ALA A 229 5.76 10.50 5.41
N ILE A 230 5.65 10.84 4.12
CA ILE A 230 4.94 12.05 3.68
C ILE A 230 3.43 11.96 3.98
N SER A 231 2.84 10.75 3.91
CA SER A 231 1.44 10.55 4.26
C SER A 231 1.15 10.93 5.70
N TRP A 232 2.02 10.54 6.63
CA TRP A 232 1.88 10.91 8.03
C TRP A 232 2.18 12.38 8.29
N LYS A 233 3.20 12.96 7.64
CA LYS A 233 3.53 14.39 7.74
C LYS A 233 2.33 15.26 7.33
N LEU A 234 1.76 15.01 6.15
CA LEU A 234 0.59 15.76 5.65
C LEU A 234 -0.60 15.66 6.60
N GLN A 235 -0.97 14.45 7.00
CA GLN A 235 -2.12 14.24 7.87
C GLN A 235 -1.89 14.80 9.27
N ARG A 236 -0.67 14.73 9.79
CA ARG A 236 -0.27 15.31 11.08
C ARG A 236 -0.32 16.85 11.07
N ALA A 237 -0.10 17.48 9.91
CA ALA A 237 -0.27 18.92 9.71
C ALA A 237 -1.74 19.35 9.54
N GLY A 238 -2.67 18.40 9.35
CA GLY A 238 -4.10 18.68 9.19
C GLY A 238 -4.61 18.55 7.77
N TRP A 239 -3.73 18.22 6.81
CA TRP A 239 -4.15 17.94 5.44
C TRP A 239 -4.89 16.61 5.33
N ASP A 240 -5.86 16.56 4.43
CA ASP A 240 -6.57 15.34 4.09
C ASP A 240 -5.86 14.60 2.95
N ILE A 241 -5.83 13.27 3.06
CA ILE A 241 -5.46 12.38 1.94
C ILE A 241 -6.71 11.66 1.47
N LYS A 242 -6.91 11.61 0.15
CA LYS A 242 -8.04 10.90 -0.47
C LYS A 242 -7.56 9.69 -1.27
N TYR A 243 -8.34 8.62 -1.26
CA TYR A 243 -8.15 7.47 -2.14
C TYR A 243 -9.09 7.59 -3.33
N CYS A 244 -8.52 7.54 -4.52
CA CYS A 244 -9.23 7.59 -5.80
C CYS A 244 -9.10 6.25 -6.52
N PRO A 245 -10.03 5.31 -6.34
CA PRO A 245 -9.95 4.00 -6.99
C PRO A 245 -10.10 4.05 -8.52
N GLN A 246 -10.63 5.15 -9.07
CA GLN A 246 -10.77 5.41 -10.50
C GLN A 246 -9.43 5.78 -11.17
N ALA A 247 -8.47 6.32 -10.40
CA ALA A 247 -7.16 6.68 -10.91
C ALA A 247 -6.26 5.43 -11.03
N ILE A 248 -6.41 4.70 -12.12
CA ILE A 248 -5.72 3.44 -12.37
C ILE A 248 -4.30 3.69 -12.85
N CYS A 249 -3.38 2.92 -12.31
CA CYS A 249 -1.98 2.89 -12.71
C CYS A 249 -1.53 1.43 -12.85
N HIS A 250 -0.85 1.11 -13.94
CA HIS A 250 -0.29 -0.21 -14.21
C HIS A 250 1.21 -0.21 -13.92
N MET A 251 1.65 -1.08 -13.01
CA MET A 251 3.04 -1.17 -12.57
C MET A 251 3.61 -2.58 -12.68
N LEU A 252 4.93 -2.68 -12.76
CA LEU A 252 5.63 -3.95 -12.70
C LEU A 252 5.85 -4.36 -11.24
N VAL A 253 5.67 -5.66 -10.97
CA VAL A 253 5.94 -6.26 -9.64
C VAL A 253 7.05 -7.30 -9.72
N PRO A 254 7.76 -7.58 -8.61
CA PRO A 254 8.76 -8.63 -8.57
C PRO A 254 8.19 -10.01 -8.95
N GLU A 255 8.89 -10.73 -9.82
CA GLU A 255 8.54 -12.09 -10.21
C GLU A 255 9.46 -13.16 -9.61
N THR A 256 10.44 -12.73 -8.83
CA THR A 256 11.34 -13.60 -8.06
C THR A 256 11.05 -13.51 -6.58
N LEU A 257 11.24 -14.61 -5.84
CA LEU A 257 11.11 -14.61 -4.37
C LEU A 257 12.12 -13.68 -3.71
N SER A 258 13.35 -13.58 -4.24
CA SER A 258 14.37 -12.67 -3.73
C SER A 258 13.98 -11.20 -3.91
N GLY A 259 13.47 -10.82 -5.09
CA GLY A 259 12.99 -9.47 -5.36
C GLY A 259 11.80 -9.10 -4.47
N LEU A 260 10.84 -10.04 -4.34
CA LEU A 260 9.69 -9.87 -3.46
C LEU A 260 10.14 -9.71 -1.99
N TRP A 261 11.09 -10.53 -1.51
CA TRP A 261 11.62 -10.44 -0.15
C TRP A 261 12.21 -9.07 0.15
N LYS A 262 13.10 -8.57 -0.72
CA LYS A 262 13.71 -7.25 -0.58
C LYS A 262 12.65 -6.15 -0.53
N GLN A 263 11.64 -6.22 -1.39
CA GLN A 263 10.53 -5.27 -1.41
C GLN A 263 9.73 -5.29 -0.10
N ARG A 264 9.39 -6.49 0.43
CA ARG A 264 8.59 -6.63 1.66
C ARG A 264 9.35 -6.20 2.91
N VAL A 265 10.63 -6.53 3.01
CA VAL A 265 11.49 -6.05 4.10
C VAL A 265 11.55 -4.52 4.08
N ARG A 266 11.75 -3.90 2.91
CA ARG A 266 11.77 -2.44 2.75
C ARG A 266 10.45 -1.79 3.17
N TRP A 267 9.30 -2.34 2.75
CA TRP A 267 8.00 -1.81 3.13
C TRP A 267 7.73 -1.93 4.63
N ALA A 268 8.05 -3.08 5.22
CA ALA A 268 7.91 -3.29 6.66
C ALA A 268 8.83 -2.35 7.46
N GLN A 269 10.08 -2.17 7.02
CA GLN A 269 11.03 -1.23 7.62
C GLN A 269 10.48 0.19 7.61
N GLY A 270 10.04 0.70 6.46
CA GLY A 270 9.53 2.07 6.37
C GLY A 270 8.27 2.30 7.19
N GLY A 271 7.36 1.31 7.27
CA GLY A 271 6.20 1.37 8.15
C GLY A 271 6.58 1.43 9.63
N GLN A 272 7.57 0.65 10.06
CA GLN A 272 8.07 0.63 11.44
C GLN A 272 8.85 1.92 11.78
N GLU A 273 9.70 2.42 10.89
CA GLU A 273 10.40 3.71 11.05
C GLU A 273 9.40 4.86 11.22
N THR A 274 8.36 4.88 10.38
CA THR A 274 7.30 5.89 10.48
C THR A 274 6.51 5.75 11.80
N LEU A 275 6.23 4.52 12.25
CA LEU A 275 5.63 4.27 13.56
C LEU A 275 6.47 4.87 14.68
N PHE A 276 7.77 4.54 14.74
CA PHE A 276 8.66 5.02 15.81
C PHE A 276 8.78 6.55 15.82
N ALA A 277 8.87 7.16 14.64
CA ALA A 277 8.92 8.62 14.49
C ALA A 277 7.63 9.34 14.94
N ASN A 278 6.51 8.62 15.11
CA ASN A 278 5.20 9.20 15.42
C ASN A 278 4.58 8.69 16.73
N LEU A 279 5.32 7.98 17.57
CA LEU A 279 4.83 7.53 18.89
C LEU A 279 4.45 8.70 19.83
N ASP A 280 5.03 9.89 19.61
CA ASP A 280 4.71 11.11 20.33
C ASP A 280 3.24 11.56 20.17
N LEU A 281 2.53 11.05 19.15
CA LEU A 281 1.09 11.31 18.97
C LEU A 281 0.25 10.80 20.12
N LEU A 282 0.68 9.76 20.85
CA LEU A 282 0.01 9.27 22.07
C LEU A 282 -0.07 10.36 23.15
N LEU A 283 0.93 11.23 23.20
CA LEU A 283 1.05 12.32 24.18
C LEU A 283 0.51 13.66 23.68
N LYS A 284 -0.10 13.71 22.47
CA LYS A 284 -0.57 14.94 21.84
C LYS A 284 -2.08 14.92 21.60
N PRO A 285 -2.95 15.25 22.60
CA PRO A 285 -4.42 15.15 22.47
C PRO A 285 -4.99 15.90 21.27
N LYS A 286 -4.43 17.06 20.93
CA LYS A 286 -4.87 17.84 19.74
C LYS A 286 -4.70 17.10 18.41
N LYS A 287 -3.89 16.02 18.38
CA LYS A 287 -3.61 15.19 17.19
C LYS A 287 -4.19 13.77 17.27
N TRP A 288 -5.06 13.50 18.24
CA TRP A 288 -5.68 12.18 18.42
C TRP A 288 -6.55 11.73 17.24
N TYR A 289 -6.88 12.62 16.34
CA TYR A 289 -7.50 12.23 15.07
C TYR A 289 -6.60 11.30 14.20
N MET A 290 -5.29 11.19 14.54
CA MET A 290 -4.35 10.24 13.94
C MET A 290 -4.30 8.89 14.66
N LEU A 291 -4.91 8.77 15.86
CA LEU A 291 -4.86 7.53 16.67
C LEU A 291 -5.35 6.28 15.93
N PRO A 292 -6.40 6.30 15.10
CA PRO A 292 -6.85 5.09 14.43
C PRO A 292 -5.73 4.41 13.62
N VAL A 293 -4.97 5.19 12.86
CA VAL A 293 -3.85 4.68 12.04
C VAL A 293 -2.65 4.30 12.91
N LEU A 294 -2.37 5.10 13.96
CA LEU A 294 -1.28 4.80 14.89
C LEU A 294 -1.53 3.49 15.65
N ILE A 295 -2.73 3.31 16.21
CA ILE A 295 -3.11 2.11 16.96
C ILE A 295 -3.10 0.88 16.05
N GLU A 296 -3.64 1.00 14.82
CA GLU A 296 -3.58 -0.06 13.82
C GLU A 296 -2.14 -0.52 13.59
N GLN A 297 -1.21 0.42 13.38
CA GLN A 297 0.19 0.11 13.12
C GLN A 297 0.90 -0.49 14.35
N ILE A 298 0.60 0.00 15.56
CA ILE A 298 1.10 -0.59 16.81
C ILE A 298 0.58 -2.02 16.96
N CYS A 299 -0.72 -2.22 16.85
CA CYS A 299 -1.34 -3.54 17.02
C CYS A 299 -0.85 -4.55 15.99
N SER A 300 -0.71 -4.16 14.72
CA SER A 300 -0.20 -5.06 13.67
C SER A 300 1.25 -5.45 13.91
N THR A 301 2.10 -4.52 14.35
CA THR A 301 3.51 -4.80 14.67
C THR A 301 3.64 -5.71 15.88
N LEU A 302 2.91 -5.42 16.97
CA LEU A 302 2.90 -6.25 18.17
C LEU A 302 2.33 -7.64 17.89
N TRP A 303 1.28 -7.74 17.08
CA TRP A 303 0.67 -9.02 16.72
C TRP A 303 1.66 -9.95 16.02
N VAL A 304 2.46 -9.45 15.08
CA VAL A 304 3.49 -10.26 14.40
C VAL A 304 4.51 -10.78 15.40
N ILE A 305 4.98 -9.95 16.33
CA ILE A 305 5.94 -10.33 17.37
C ILE A 305 5.34 -11.41 18.28
N LEU A 306 4.12 -11.20 18.78
CA LEU A 306 3.43 -12.14 19.66
C LEU A 306 3.17 -13.48 18.96
N TRP A 307 2.84 -13.44 17.66
CA TRP A 307 2.63 -14.65 16.86
C TRP A 307 3.91 -15.50 16.78
N PHE A 308 5.06 -14.90 16.54
CA PHE A 308 6.33 -15.63 16.51
C PHE A 308 6.70 -16.18 17.88
N ILE A 309 6.54 -15.42 18.95
CA ILE A 309 6.77 -15.90 20.33
C ILE A 309 5.85 -17.10 20.64
N TYR A 310 4.58 -16.99 20.28
CA TYR A 310 3.58 -18.05 20.49
C TYR A 310 3.92 -19.32 19.68
N ALA A 311 4.27 -19.16 18.40
CA ALA A 311 4.66 -20.28 17.55
C ALA A 311 5.92 -21.00 18.07
N ILE A 312 6.95 -20.26 18.46
CA ILE A 312 8.19 -20.81 19.06
C ILE A 312 7.85 -21.57 20.33
N TYR A 313 7.04 -20.99 21.22
CA TYR A 313 6.65 -21.67 22.47
C TYR A 313 5.96 -23.00 22.20
N HIS A 314 5.00 -23.05 21.29
CA HIS A 314 4.26 -24.28 20.99
C HIS A 314 5.09 -25.33 20.24
N ILE A 315 6.05 -24.92 19.41
CA ILE A 315 6.93 -25.85 18.68
C ILE A 315 7.92 -26.51 19.64
N PHE A 316 8.51 -25.76 20.56
CA PHE A 316 9.64 -26.25 21.37
C PHE A 316 9.27 -26.72 22.78
N PHE A 317 8.15 -26.24 23.35
CA PHE A 317 7.80 -26.48 24.76
C PHE A 317 6.48 -27.21 24.98
N GLN A 318 5.73 -27.52 23.91
CA GLN A 318 4.48 -28.25 24.01
C GLN A 318 4.60 -29.64 23.39
N ASN A 319 4.38 -30.69 24.23
CA ASN A 319 4.48 -32.10 23.80
C ASN A 319 3.14 -32.71 23.34
N GLU A 320 2.01 -32.04 23.57
CA GLU A 320 0.68 -32.59 23.24
C GLU A 320 0.21 -32.17 21.85
N LYS A 321 0.11 -33.12 20.92
CA LYS A 321 -0.37 -32.88 19.53
C LYS A 321 -1.79 -32.32 19.47
N SER A 322 -2.65 -32.68 20.40
CA SER A 322 -4.03 -32.19 20.51
C SER A 322 -4.09 -30.67 20.73
N ILE A 323 -3.17 -30.14 21.54
CA ILE A 323 -3.08 -28.70 21.84
C ILE A 323 -2.64 -27.93 20.59
N PHE A 324 -1.67 -28.45 19.83
CA PHE A 324 -1.22 -27.84 18.59
C PHE A 324 -2.37 -27.72 17.56
N ILE A 325 -3.16 -28.78 17.39
CA ILE A 325 -4.30 -28.78 16.46
C ILE A 325 -5.34 -27.74 16.89
N LEU A 326 -5.72 -27.74 18.17
CA LEU A 326 -6.78 -26.89 18.67
C LEU A 326 -6.42 -25.40 18.70
N TRP A 327 -5.21 -25.06 19.11
CA TRP A 327 -4.81 -23.67 19.37
C TRP A 327 -4.02 -23.00 18.24
N ILE A 328 -3.53 -23.78 17.28
CA ILE A 328 -2.76 -23.25 16.14
C ILE A 328 -3.44 -23.59 14.81
N ALA A 329 -3.66 -24.86 14.53
CA ALA A 329 -4.12 -25.28 13.21
C ALA A 329 -5.55 -24.83 12.90
N LEU A 330 -6.48 -25.02 13.84
CA LEU A 330 -7.89 -24.62 13.64
C LEU A 330 -8.06 -23.10 13.53
N PRO A 331 -7.50 -22.27 14.43
CA PRO A 331 -7.55 -20.81 14.28
C PRO A 331 -6.91 -20.33 12.97
N ALA A 332 -5.75 -20.87 12.59
CA ALA A 332 -5.09 -20.53 11.33
C ALA A 332 -5.97 -20.87 10.11
N PHE A 333 -6.67 -22.00 10.17
CA PHE A 333 -7.59 -22.42 9.13
C PHE A 333 -8.80 -21.48 9.02
N ILE A 334 -9.44 -21.10 10.14
CA ILE A 334 -10.57 -20.16 10.16
C ILE A 334 -10.13 -18.80 9.60
N LEU A 335 -8.97 -18.31 10.01
CA LEU A 335 -8.41 -17.04 9.50
C LEU A 335 -8.12 -17.13 8.00
N ALA A 336 -7.58 -18.25 7.53
CA ALA A 336 -7.32 -18.47 6.11
C ALA A 336 -8.62 -18.48 5.29
N PHE A 337 -9.66 -19.11 5.78
CA PHE A 337 -10.98 -19.13 5.15
C PHE A 337 -11.61 -17.73 5.10
N LEU A 338 -11.57 -16.99 6.21
CA LEU A 338 -12.06 -15.61 6.27
C LEU A 338 -11.30 -14.70 5.31
N ASN A 339 -9.98 -14.85 5.26
CA ASN A 339 -9.15 -14.09 4.34
C ASN A 339 -9.48 -14.42 2.87
N PHE A 340 -9.77 -15.69 2.57
CA PHE A 340 -10.20 -16.10 1.24
C PHE A 340 -11.54 -15.46 0.84
N ILE A 341 -12.49 -15.36 1.77
CA ILE A 341 -13.75 -14.62 1.56
C ILE A 341 -13.48 -13.12 1.38
N GLN A 342 -12.61 -12.54 2.20
CA GLN A 342 -12.19 -11.14 2.06
C GLN A 342 -11.65 -10.85 0.67
N LEU A 343 -10.75 -11.70 0.17
CA LEU A 343 -10.18 -11.61 -1.16
C LEU A 343 -11.26 -11.66 -2.25
N LEU A 344 -12.24 -12.56 -2.13
CA LEU A 344 -13.36 -12.65 -3.08
C LEU A 344 -14.18 -11.36 -3.13
N ILE A 345 -14.63 -10.89 -1.97
CA ILE A 345 -15.49 -9.69 -1.88
C ILE A 345 -14.76 -8.46 -2.45
N THR A 346 -13.48 -8.31 -2.14
CA THR A 346 -12.71 -7.16 -2.61
C THR A 346 -12.37 -7.23 -4.09
N MET A 347 -12.10 -8.43 -4.62
CA MET A 347 -11.94 -8.62 -6.06
C MET A 347 -13.25 -8.35 -6.82
N ILE A 348 -14.41 -8.74 -6.27
CA ILE A 348 -15.72 -8.38 -6.83
C ILE A 348 -15.91 -6.86 -6.84
N ASN A 349 -15.47 -6.15 -5.81
CA ASN A 349 -15.52 -4.68 -5.78
C ASN A 349 -14.67 -4.05 -6.87
N ASP A 350 -13.61 -4.73 -7.30
CA ASP A 350 -12.64 -4.24 -8.28
C ASP A 350 -12.90 -4.70 -9.73
N ILE A 351 -13.93 -5.53 -10.00
CA ILE A 351 -14.26 -6.01 -11.36
C ILE A 351 -14.40 -4.85 -12.35
N LYS A 352 -14.97 -3.72 -11.92
CA LYS A 352 -15.17 -2.55 -12.79
C LYS A 352 -13.86 -1.90 -13.24
N TYR A 353 -12.78 -2.08 -12.47
CA TYR A 353 -11.44 -1.58 -12.81
C TYR A 353 -10.57 -2.61 -13.52
N ASP A 354 -10.86 -3.92 -13.31
CA ASP A 354 -10.15 -5.01 -13.95
C ASP A 354 -11.08 -6.21 -14.14
N LYS A 355 -11.68 -6.30 -15.34
CA LYS A 355 -12.64 -7.36 -15.68
C LYS A 355 -12.04 -8.77 -15.60
N SER A 356 -10.71 -8.89 -15.69
CA SER A 356 -10.01 -10.19 -15.68
C SER A 356 -9.62 -10.67 -14.27
N ILE A 357 -9.82 -9.86 -13.24
CA ILE A 357 -9.29 -10.09 -11.90
C ILE A 357 -9.77 -11.41 -11.29
N LEU A 358 -11.05 -11.75 -11.42
CA LEU A 358 -11.64 -12.98 -10.88
C LEU A 358 -11.08 -14.27 -11.50
N LYS A 359 -10.54 -14.22 -12.73
CA LYS A 359 -9.88 -15.38 -13.35
C LYS A 359 -8.68 -15.87 -12.54
N ASN A 360 -8.10 -15.00 -11.72
CA ASN A 360 -6.94 -15.31 -10.89
C ASN A 360 -7.33 -15.68 -9.45
N TYR A 361 -8.63 -15.69 -9.10
CA TYR A 361 -9.07 -15.91 -7.72
C TYR A 361 -8.57 -17.24 -7.13
N LEU A 362 -8.62 -18.31 -7.89
CA LEU A 362 -8.15 -19.63 -7.41
C LEU A 362 -6.63 -19.65 -7.12
N CYS A 363 -5.84 -18.78 -7.77
CA CYS A 363 -4.41 -18.64 -7.47
C CYS A 363 -4.16 -18.03 -6.08
N VAL A 364 -5.16 -17.38 -5.49
CA VAL A 364 -5.07 -16.68 -4.21
C VAL A 364 -5.16 -17.61 -3.00
N ALA A 365 -5.58 -18.86 -3.19
CA ALA A 365 -5.63 -19.86 -2.11
C ALA A 365 -4.29 -20.01 -1.36
N TRP A 366 -3.17 -19.67 -2.00
CA TRP A 366 -1.83 -19.64 -1.40
C TRP A 366 -1.59 -18.46 -0.46
N TYR A 367 -2.35 -17.38 -0.61
CA TYR A 367 -2.11 -16.15 0.13
C TYR A 367 -2.18 -16.37 1.65
N PRO A 368 -3.26 -16.92 2.22
CA PRO A 368 -3.40 -17.04 3.66
C PRO A 368 -2.46 -18.06 4.32
N PHE A 369 -1.85 -18.96 3.57
CA PHE A 369 -0.99 -20.02 4.14
C PHE A 369 0.50 -19.72 4.02
N ILE A 370 0.97 -19.34 2.83
CA ILE A 370 2.40 -19.20 2.55
C ILE A 370 2.79 -17.75 2.37
N TYR A 371 2.02 -17.01 1.59
CA TYR A 371 2.38 -15.64 1.24
C TYR A 371 2.27 -14.69 2.43
N TRP A 372 1.26 -14.91 3.28
CA TRP A 372 1.11 -14.19 4.53
C TRP A 372 2.30 -14.42 5.48
N LEU A 373 2.72 -15.69 5.66
CA LEU A 373 3.88 -16.03 6.51
C LEU A 373 5.16 -15.36 5.99
N PHE A 374 5.33 -15.30 4.68
CA PHE A 374 6.43 -14.60 4.04
C PHE A 374 6.47 -13.11 4.43
N ASN A 375 5.33 -12.43 4.41
CA ASN A 375 5.21 -11.04 4.84
C ASN A 375 5.48 -10.86 6.35
N ALA A 376 5.01 -11.79 7.18
CA ALA A 376 5.28 -11.78 8.62
C ALA A 376 6.78 -11.95 8.92
N CYS A 377 7.46 -12.88 8.24
CA CYS A 377 8.92 -13.05 8.35
C CYS A 377 9.67 -11.78 7.91
N ALA A 378 9.22 -11.13 6.83
CA ALA A 378 9.82 -9.87 6.36
C ALA A 378 9.66 -8.75 7.41
N ALA A 379 8.52 -8.67 8.09
CA ALA A 379 8.28 -7.69 9.15
C ALA A 379 9.19 -7.92 10.37
N ILE A 380 9.41 -9.17 10.79
CA ILE A 380 10.36 -9.50 11.88
C ILE A 380 11.80 -9.19 11.45
N ARG A 381 12.18 -9.51 10.20
CA ARG A 381 13.52 -9.17 9.68
C ARG A 381 13.77 -7.67 9.63
N ALA A 382 12.74 -6.89 9.34
CA ALA A 382 12.83 -5.44 9.28
C ALA A 382 12.99 -4.78 10.66
N LEU A 383 12.45 -5.39 11.73
CA LEU A 383 12.37 -4.75 13.05
C LEU A 383 13.74 -4.30 13.63
N PRO A 384 14.79 -5.14 13.69
CA PRO A 384 16.09 -4.69 14.18
C PRO A 384 16.70 -3.61 13.27
N ILE A 385 16.45 -3.65 11.97
CA ILE A 385 16.91 -2.62 11.02
C ILE A 385 16.22 -1.30 11.33
N SER A 386 14.90 -1.31 11.48
CA SER A 386 14.10 -0.11 11.77
C SER A 386 14.47 0.54 13.11
N ILE A 387 14.76 -0.26 14.13
CA ILE A 387 15.23 0.24 15.42
C ILE A 387 16.60 0.91 15.25
N SER A 388 17.52 0.24 14.55
CA SER A 388 18.86 0.78 14.30
C SER A 388 18.82 2.09 13.50
N THR A 389 18.07 2.15 12.41
CA THR A 389 17.94 3.35 11.57
C THR A 389 17.22 4.48 12.29
N SER A 390 16.25 4.18 13.18
CA SER A 390 15.57 5.20 13.98
C SER A 390 16.49 5.85 15.02
N ILE A 391 17.48 5.12 15.52
CA ILE A 391 18.44 5.61 16.53
C ILE A 391 19.65 6.28 15.84
N LEU A 392 20.23 5.63 14.84
CA LEU A 392 21.50 6.05 14.21
C LEU A 392 21.30 6.94 12.98
N GLY A 393 20.08 7.03 12.47
CA GLY A 393 19.75 7.68 11.19
C GLY A 393 19.87 6.70 10.01
N GLY A 394 18.97 6.85 9.06
CA GLY A 394 18.98 6.15 7.77
C GLY A 394 19.61 7.01 6.67
N ASP A 395 20.01 6.41 5.55
CA ASP A 395 20.53 7.12 4.38
C ASP A 395 19.54 7.17 3.20
N GLY A 396 18.36 6.54 3.34
CA GLY A 396 17.26 6.58 2.36
C GLY A 396 17.64 6.17 0.93
N LYS A 397 18.79 5.54 0.72
CA LYS A 397 19.29 5.20 -0.61
C LYS A 397 18.39 4.16 -1.30
N TRP A 398 18.09 4.46 -2.54
CA TRP A 398 17.22 3.66 -3.38
C TRP A 398 18.01 2.65 -4.21
N SER A 399 17.52 1.43 -4.28
CA SER A 399 17.97 0.42 -5.24
C SER A 399 16.80 0.06 -6.16
N SER A 400 17.06 0.04 -7.48
CA SER A 400 16.04 -0.40 -8.45
C SER A 400 15.59 -1.82 -8.14
N PRO A 401 14.28 -2.10 -8.04
CA PRO A 401 13.78 -3.45 -7.79
C PRO A 401 14.06 -4.36 -8.99
N ASP A 402 14.16 -5.67 -8.72
CA ASP A 402 14.25 -6.70 -9.77
C ASP A 402 12.93 -6.74 -10.58
N ARG A 403 12.99 -6.30 -11.85
CA ARG A 403 11.82 -6.11 -12.69
C ARG A 403 11.74 -7.20 -13.76
N GLY A 404 11.32 -8.41 -13.33
CA GLY A 404 10.80 -9.43 -14.24
C GLY A 404 11.71 -9.79 -15.43
N LYS A 405 13.00 -9.97 -15.22
CA LYS A 405 13.82 -10.70 -16.23
C LYS A 405 13.27 -12.11 -16.25
N ASN A 406 12.71 -12.54 -17.40
CA ASN A 406 12.12 -13.85 -17.66
C ASN A 406 12.73 -14.99 -16.83
N VAL A 407 12.21 -15.22 -15.65
CA VAL A 407 12.65 -16.32 -14.78
C VAL A 407 12.05 -17.59 -15.38
N LYS A 408 12.89 -18.45 -15.91
CA LYS A 408 12.49 -19.81 -16.28
C LYS A 408 12.07 -20.54 -15.00
N VAL A 409 10.78 -20.53 -14.70
CA VAL A 409 10.25 -21.27 -13.55
C VAL A 409 10.46 -22.77 -13.81
N ASN A 410 11.14 -23.46 -12.90
CA ASN A 410 11.40 -24.89 -12.97
C ASN A 410 10.07 -25.64 -13.18
N LYS A 411 9.99 -26.51 -14.19
CA LYS A 411 8.79 -27.32 -14.49
C LYS A 411 8.33 -28.14 -13.27
N VAL A 412 9.26 -28.69 -12.52
CA VAL A 412 8.98 -29.48 -11.30
C VAL A 412 8.29 -28.60 -10.24
N PHE A 413 8.77 -27.38 -10.04
CA PHE A 413 8.15 -26.43 -9.10
C PHE A 413 6.71 -26.07 -9.53
N LYS A 414 6.46 -25.86 -10.83
CA LYS A 414 5.09 -25.62 -11.34
C LYS A 414 4.16 -26.80 -11.06
N ILE A 415 4.63 -28.02 -11.27
CA ILE A 415 3.86 -29.24 -11.04
C ILE A 415 3.56 -29.40 -9.54
N LEU A 416 4.57 -29.25 -8.68
CA LEU A 416 4.40 -29.31 -7.22
C LEU A 416 3.37 -28.27 -6.74
N MET A 417 3.51 -27.03 -7.19
CA MET A 417 2.60 -25.94 -6.86
C MET A 417 1.16 -26.23 -7.33
N TYR A 418 0.98 -26.86 -8.50
CA TYR A 418 -0.33 -27.26 -9.00
C TYR A 418 -0.99 -28.32 -8.08
N TYR A 419 -0.26 -29.34 -7.66
CA TYR A 419 -0.80 -30.39 -6.76
C TYR A 419 -1.12 -29.85 -5.36
N VAL A 420 -0.24 -29.05 -4.79
CA VAL A 420 -0.48 -28.40 -3.48
C VAL A 420 -1.71 -27.46 -3.58
N PHE A 421 -1.84 -26.73 -4.67
CA PHE A 421 -3.02 -25.90 -4.94
C PHE A 421 -4.30 -26.74 -4.97
N ASN A 422 -4.34 -27.82 -5.76
CA ASN A 422 -5.53 -28.67 -5.85
C ASN A 422 -5.87 -29.32 -4.49
N PHE A 423 -4.86 -29.67 -3.70
CA PHE A 423 -5.07 -30.17 -2.34
C PHE A 423 -5.80 -29.16 -1.46
N PHE A 424 -5.36 -27.89 -1.45
CA PHE A 424 -6.04 -26.86 -0.65
C PHE A 424 -7.43 -26.50 -1.18
N VAL A 425 -7.62 -26.46 -2.51
CA VAL A 425 -8.95 -26.27 -3.11
C VAL A 425 -9.89 -27.38 -2.69
N LEU A 426 -9.44 -28.64 -2.75
CA LEU A 426 -10.22 -29.80 -2.32
C LEU A 426 -10.55 -29.73 -0.83
N LEU A 427 -9.58 -29.38 0.02
CA LEU A 427 -9.77 -29.20 1.45
C LEU A 427 -10.80 -28.10 1.74
N TYR A 428 -10.71 -26.95 1.08
CA TYR A 428 -11.70 -25.88 1.17
C TYR A 428 -13.09 -26.33 0.69
N ALA A 429 -13.16 -27.03 -0.44
CA ALA A 429 -14.43 -27.55 -0.97
C ALA A 429 -15.09 -28.52 0.01
N ILE A 430 -14.33 -29.44 0.60
CA ILE A 430 -14.82 -30.37 1.62
C ILE A 430 -15.40 -29.62 2.83
N LEU A 431 -14.72 -28.58 3.30
CA LEU A 431 -15.17 -27.80 4.45
C LEU A 431 -16.38 -26.94 4.15
N VAL A 432 -16.44 -26.30 2.97
CA VAL A 432 -17.63 -25.56 2.51
C VAL A 432 -18.83 -26.50 2.35
N ILE A 433 -18.64 -27.66 1.72
CA ILE A 433 -19.70 -28.64 1.55
C ILE A 433 -20.20 -29.13 2.91
N ASN A 434 -19.31 -29.44 3.86
CA ASN A 434 -19.70 -29.85 5.21
C ASN A 434 -20.38 -28.72 6.00
N PHE A 435 -20.04 -27.45 5.76
CA PHE A 435 -20.71 -26.31 6.41
C PHE A 435 -22.15 -26.11 5.92
N PHE A 436 -22.41 -26.34 4.61
CA PHE A 436 -23.75 -26.15 4.02
C PHE A 436 -24.63 -27.40 4.02
N LEU A 437 -24.11 -28.59 4.33
CA LEU A 437 -24.93 -29.80 4.40
C LEU A 437 -25.77 -29.86 5.68
N PRO A 438 -27.10 -30.14 5.60
CA PRO A 438 -28.01 -30.12 6.75
C PRO A 438 -27.84 -31.32 7.70
N PHE A 439 -26.71 -32.01 7.71
CA PHE A 439 -26.45 -33.19 8.54
C PHE A 439 -25.73 -32.83 9.85
N LYS A 440 -26.48 -32.21 10.75
CA LYS A 440 -26.06 -31.84 12.12
C LYS A 440 -25.25 -32.95 12.83
N ASN A 441 -25.68 -34.20 12.74
CA ASN A 441 -25.06 -35.31 13.48
C ASN A 441 -23.73 -35.79 12.87
N ARG A 442 -23.58 -35.79 11.55
CA ARG A 442 -22.32 -36.21 10.88
C ARG A 442 -21.25 -35.13 10.97
N PHE A 443 -21.65 -33.88 10.88
CA PHE A 443 -20.73 -32.74 11.02
C PHE A 443 -20.22 -32.60 12.45
N ASN A 444 -21.09 -32.79 13.46
CA ASN A 444 -20.71 -32.84 14.86
C ASN A 444 -19.74 -33.99 15.16
N LEU A 445 -20.01 -35.19 14.60
CA LEU A 445 -19.11 -36.32 14.77
C LEU A 445 -17.73 -36.05 14.13
N MET A 446 -17.70 -35.41 12.97
CA MET A 446 -16.44 -35.05 12.29
C MET A 446 -15.68 -33.96 13.05
N LEU A 447 -16.34 -32.92 13.52
CA LEU A 447 -15.73 -31.86 14.35
C LEU A 447 -15.21 -32.43 15.68
N TYR A 448 -15.99 -33.32 16.33
CA TYR A 448 -15.57 -33.94 17.57
C TYR A 448 -14.44 -34.94 17.37
N LEU A 449 -14.46 -35.75 16.30
CA LEU A 449 -13.39 -36.71 16.01
C LEU A 449 -12.09 -36.05 15.57
N ILE A 450 -12.17 -34.97 14.78
CA ILE A 450 -10.99 -34.31 14.25
C ILE A 450 -10.46 -33.23 15.22
N PHE A 451 -11.37 -32.44 15.84
CA PHE A 451 -11.01 -31.23 16.56
C PHE A 451 -11.48 -31.19 18.02
N LYS A 452 -12.30 -32.18 18.47
CA LYS A 452 -12.95 -32.21 19.80
C LYS A 452 -13.74 -30.94 20.14
N ILE A 453 -14.42 -30.36 19.16
CA ILE A 453 -15.25 -29.15 19.27
C ILE A 453 -16.72 -29.53 19.13
N GLU A 454 -17.61 -29.00 19.99
CA GLU A 454 -19.04 -29.20 19.90
C GLU A 454 -19.70 -28.18 18.94
N TYR A 455 -20.83 -28.58 18.35
CA TYR A 455 -21.59 -27.72 17.43
C TYR A 455 -22.13 -26.45 18.09
N SER A 456 -22.46 -26.52 19.38
CA SER A 456 -22.88 -25.38 20.19
C SER A 456 -21.86 -24.25 20.19
N ASP A 457 -20.58 -24.60 20.23
CA ASP A 457 -19.49 -23.61 20.21
C ASP A 457 -19.39 -22.91 18.85
N LEU A 458 -19.65 -23.66 17.77
CA LEU A 458 -19.63 -23.10 16.41
C LEU A 458 -20.82 -22.15 16.16
N VAL A 459 -22.02 -22.48 16.68
CA VAL A 459 -23.21 -21.61 16.59
C VAL A 459 -23.03 -20.37 17.44
N SER A 460 -22.48 -20.50 18.65
CA SER A 460 -22.17 -19.39 19.53
C SER A 460 -21.15 -18.46 18.87
N PHE A 461 -20.11 -19.01 18.23
CA PHE A 461 -19.14 -18.24 17.47
C PHE A 461 -19.75 -17.51 16.28
N GLY A 462 -20.65 -18.16 15.52
CA GLY A 462 -21.37 -17.55 14.39
C GLY A 462 -22.25 -16.38 14.80
N THR A 463 -23.01 -16.51 15.91
CA THR A 463 -23.86 -15.44 16.43
C THR A 463 -23.04 -14.27 16.96
N MET A 464 -21.94 -14.54 17.65
CA MET A 464 -20.99 -13.53 18.10
C MET A 464 -20.35 -12.77 16.91
N THR A 465 -20.02 -13.49 15.84
CA THR A 465 -19.47 -12.90 14.60
C THR A 465 -20.45 -11.93 13.96
N LEU A 466 -21.73 -12.31 13.82
CA LEU A 466 -22.77 -11.44 13.27
C LEU A 466 -22.99 -10.19 14.13
N MET A 467 -22.95 -10.34 15.45
CA MET A 467 -23.05 -9.21 16.38
C MET A 467 -21.86 -8.25 16.22
N ILE A 468 -20.64 -8.76 16.10
CA ILE A 468 -19.43 -7.97 15.87
C ILE A 468 -19.51 -7.22 14.52
N ILE A 469 -19.94 -7.89 13.45
CA ILE A 469 -20.13 -7.25 12.14
C ILE A 469 -21.12 -6.07 12.24
N SER A 470 -22.25 -6.29 12.95
CA SER A 470 -23.26 -5.25 13.16
C SER A 470 -22.71 -4.07 13.95
N ILE A 471 -21.95 -4.32 15.01
CA ILE A 471 -21.29 -3.26 15.80
C ILE A 471 -20.27 -2.50 14.96
N MET A 472 -19.43 -3.19 14.18
CA MET A 472 -18.47 -2.54 13.30
C MET A 472 -19.15 -1.67 12.24
N PHE A 473 -20.23 -2.14 11.66
CA PHE A 473 -21.03 -1.35 10.71
C PHE A 473 -21.57 -0.07 11.36
N LEU A 474 -22.12 -0.17 12.57
CA LEU A 474 -22.60 0.98 13.34
C LEU A 474 -21.47 1.95 13.69
N VAL A 475 -20.33 1.45 14.14
CA VAL A 475 -19.16 2.28 14.48
C VAL A 475 -18.64 3.04 13.26
N LEU A 476 -18.48 2.37 12.12
CA LEU A 476 -17.98 3.01 10.90
C LEU A 476 -18.97 4.05 10.35
N THR A 477 -20.27 3.76 10.37
CA THR A 477 -21.30 4.71 9.94
C THR A 477 -21.40 5.90 10.88
N PHE A 478 -21.35 5.67 12.20
CA PHE A 478 -21.32 6.73 13.21
C PHE A 478 -20.07 7.59 13.08
N TRP A 479 -18.89 6.99 12.89
CA TRP A 479 -17.66 7.74 12.68
C TRP A 479 -17.72 8.61 11.43
N LYS A 480 -18.29 8.10 10.34
CA LYS A 480 -18.51 8.87 9.13
C LYS A 480 -19.45 10.08 9.37
N PHE A 481 -20.48 9.88 10.17
CA PHE A 481 -21.40 10.95 10.62
C PHE A 481 -20.63 11.97 11.46
N VAL A 482 -19.91 11.57 12.51
CA VAL A 482 -19.12 12.47 13.36
C VAL A 482 -18.12 13.27 12.53
N LYS A 483 -17.42 12.63 11.59
CA LYS A 483 -16.46 13.30 10.71
C LYS A 483 -17.10 14.42 9.88
N SER A 484 -18.38 14.32 9.53
CA SER A 484 -19.09 15.38 8.78
C SER A 484 -19.22 16.67 9.59
N PHE A 485 -19.19 16.61 10.92
CA PHE A 485 -19.26 17.77 11.83
C PHE A 485 -17.89 18.32 12.22
N ILE A 486 -16.79 17.56 12.06
CA ILE A 486 -15.45 18.04 12.40
C ILE A 486 -14.97 18.97 11.29
N LYS A 487 -15.16 20.30 11.50
CA LYS A 487 -14.55 21.35 10.67
C LYS A 487 -13.08 21.49 11.06
N CYS A 488 -12.17 20.79 10.39
CA CYS A 488 -10.75 21.12 10.48
C CYS A 488 -10.46 22.46 9.79
N LYS A 489 -9.62 23.32 10.38
CA LYS A 489 -9.12 24.51 9.68
C LYS A 489 -8.23 24.08 8.51
N VAL A 490 -8.26 24.82 7.41
CA VAL A 490 -7.27 24.70 6.35
C VAL A 490 -5.94 25.15 6.94
N PRO A 491 -4.84 24.42 6.77
CA PRO A 491 -3.53 24.90 7.20
C PRO A 491 -3.17 26.20 6.48
N GLU A 492 -2.60 27.15 7.20
CA GLU A 492 -2.03 28.37 6.61
C GLU A 492 -0.70 28.02 5.94
N THR A 493 -0.56 28.36 4.66
CA THR A 493 0.61 27.99 3.85
C THR A 493 1.28 29.24 3.26
N ASP A 494 1.85 30.08 4.14
CA ASP A 494 2.60 31.27 3.70
C ASP A 494 4.11 31.00 3.50
N LYS A 495 4.56 29.74 3.69
CA LYS A 495 5.98 29.38 3.60
C LYS A 495 6.42 29.18 2.16
N THR A 496 7.56 29.74 1.80
CA THR A 496 8.24 29.47 0.54
C THR A 496 9.30 28.38 0.70
N LEU A 497 9.77 27.82 -0.42
CA LEU A 497 10.85 26.82 -0.41
C LEU A 497 12.16 27.37 0.19
N PHE A 498 12.43 28.68 0.03
CA PHE A 498 13.60 29.35 0.58
C PHE A 498 13.49 29.57 2.09
N ASP A 499 12.31 29.93 2.59
CA ASP A 499 12.07 30.18 4.01
C ASP A 499 12.26 28.93 4.89
N LEU A 500 12.16 27.73 4.29
CA LEU A 500 12.28 26.46 4.97
C LEU A 500 13.70 25.86 4.92
N ASN A 501 14.67 26.51 4.27
CA ASN A 501 16.02 25.97 4.04
C ASN A 501 15.98 24.50 3.52
N LEU A 502 15.01 24.21 2.64
CA LEU A 502 14.81 22.85 2.12
C LEU A 502 15.77 22.49 0.98
N ILE A 503 16.53 23.47 0.48
CA ILE A 503 17.47 23.28 -0.62
C ILE A 503 18.88 23.19 -0.04
N ASP A 504 19.51 22.03 -0.24
CA ASP A 504 20.96 21.88 -0.02
C ASP A 504 21.74 22.60 -1.15
N LYS A 505 22.94 23.12 -0.84
CA LYS A 505 23.80 23.77 -1.84
C LYS A 505 24.11 22.85 -3.03
N ASN A 506 24.31 21.56 -2.79
CA ASN A 506 24.57 20.57 -3.84
C ASN A 506 23.34 20.31 -4.69
N ASP A 507 22.15 20.24 -4.05
CA ASP A 507 20.87 20.08 -4.75
C ASP A 507 20.58 21.31 -5.64
N LEU A 508 20.87 22.52 -5.13
CA LEU A 508 20.71 23.79 -5.87
C LEU A 508 21.64 23.83 -7.10
N TYR A 509 22.87 23.33 -6.96
CA TYR A 509 23.85 23.29 -8.06
C TYR A 509 23.35 22.41 -9.22
N ASP A 510 22.78 21.23 -8.93
CA ASP A 510 22.23 20.32 -9.95
C ASP A 510 21.01 20.95 -10.67
N VAL A 511 20.14 21.65 -9.93
CA VAL A 511 18.98 22.35 -10.50
C VAL A 511 19.42 23.51 -11.37
N ILE A 512 20.40 24.33 -10.92
CA ILE A 512 20.91 25.45 -11.68
C ILE A 512 21.60 24.99 -12.96
N ASN A 513 22.47 23.99 -12.90
CA ASN A 513 23.15 23.46 -14.08
C ASN A 513 22.19 22.85 -15.09
N SER A 514 21.16 22.16 -14.64
CA SER A 514 20.13 21.61 -15.52
C SER A 514 19.33 22.72 -16.22
N ASN A 515 19.00 23.79 -15.51
CA ASN A 515 18.29 24.94 -16.08
C ASN A 515 19.18 25.80 -17.02
N LEU A 516 20.47 25.91 -16.72
CA LEU A 516 21.43 26.63 -17.61
C LEU A 516 21.56 25.90 -18.96
N VAL A 517 21.61 24.58 -18.98
CA VAL A 517 21.63 23.79 -20.22
C VAL A 517 20.33 23.97 -21.02
N GLU A 518 19.20 24.22 -20.37
CA GLU A 518 17.91 24.50 -21.03
C GLU A 518 17.88 25.91 -21.61
N LEU A 519 18.43 26.91 -20.90
CA LEU A 519 18.56 28.30 -21.36
C LEU A 519 19.57 28.46 -22.53
N GLU A 520 20.67 27.72 -22.53
CA GLU A 520 21.62 27.68 -23.66
C GLU A 520 20.99 27.06 -24.92
N LYS A 521 20.03 26.16 -24.78
CA LYS A 521 19.30 25.53 -25.91
C LYS A 521 18.14 26.37 -26.43
N ASN A 522 17.56 27.22 -25.62
CA ASN A 522 16.46 28.14 -25.95
C ASN A 522 16.79 29.57 -25.46
N PRO A 523 17.69 30.30 -26.13
CA PRO A 523 17.92 31.69 -25.77
C PRO A 523 16.60 32.46 -25.89
N ILE A 524 16.24 33.16 -24.84
CA ILE A 524 15.06 34.02 -24.79
C ILE A 524 15.22 35.06 -25.94
N LYS A 525 14.35 34.95 -26.94
CA LYS A 525 14.19 35.95 -27.98
C LYS A 525 13.38 37.12 -27.45
#